data_8409e43f9ba2444091ce8a7f59485cfc
#
_entry.id   8409e43f9ba2444091ce8a7f59485cfc
#
_cell.length_a   1.000
_cell.length_b   1.000
_cell.length_c   1.000
_cell.angle_alpha   90.00
_cell.angle_beta   90.00
_cell.angle_gamma   90.00
#
_symmetry.space_group_name_H-M   'P 1'
#
loop_
_entity.id
_entity.type
_entity.pdbx_description
1 polymer ?
#
loop_
_entity_poly.entity_id
_entity_poly.type
_entity_poly.pdbx_seq_one_letter_code
_entity_poly.pdbx_strand_id
1 'polypeptide(L)'
;EMCIRDRKSAVAKYRTKEGSWNYERALALQKEQQRETYGTVSFHLGEQTADSGEEGVEKETNTELLQRQKNTPQMLQKLMERIYQTGRYVQAACAGYSAPRLCGLWTGEWNPGWSGAYTMDANVNIQVSGMNTGHMEKAAWGYMYFILRQIGDWKENAKAVYGMWDALLAPVNTDGNRAIMVEYDIDYPFQYWNAGASWLMVPIFEYWQCFGNRQIPLPEDLAKVCGKQSLDLEQEILRPLLWKTFHFWEQLCTPEYYTDREGQPHYKKGKTALEEGEKYLIIPSYSPENHPNGYSSTITANAAMDIAAASDVLRMIRELEERICDERSGEWLTASRELAAKLPEYQMDETGGLKEWSLPQMHDNHEHRHISHLYCAWPGVETQHNVGLAESCRQAIRNRNVGNAGKDDTASHGWIHKGLVAARLKDGRSLGEILRLLVQSDIFYSSLLTDHNTDRCRGVYCTDTILGLQGIIHEALVYSERGEIEFLPALPEEWKQGSVDGLMARTRVCIRRLAWDLEKKILEAELEAYEDQEVRISCPVLQYDACYYLKQGELRRIWI
;
A
#
# COMPACT_ATOMS: atom_id res chain seq x y z
N GLU A 1 -13.18 -11.62 -31.70
CA GLU A 1 -14.31 -10.87 -32.29
C GLU A 1 -14.85 -9.77 -31.38
N MET A 2 -14.92 -9.97 -30.07
CA MET A 2 -15.34 -8.97 -29.06
C MET A 2 -14.48 -7.70 -29.11
N CYS A 3 -13.14 -7.82 -29.16
CA CYS A 3 -12.21 -6.68 -29.27
C CYS A 3 -12.43 -5.76 -30.50
N ILE A 4 -12.94 -6.28 -31.61
CA ILE A 4 -13.11 -5.48 -32.82
C ILE A 4 -14.41 -4.66 -32.78
N ARG A 5 -15.50 -5.19 -32.21
CA ARG A 5 -16.75 -4.45 -32.01
C ARG A 5 -16.60 -3.33 -31.02
N ASP A 6 -15.96 -3.59 -29.88
CA ASP A 6 -15.73 -2.59 -28.83
C ASP A 6 -14.81 -1.47 -29.32
N ARG A 7 -13.76 -1.80 -30.09
CA ARG A 7 -12.90 -0.79 -30.73
C ARG A 7 -13.67 0.11 -31.70
N LYS A 8 -14.56 -0.45 -32.51
CA LYS A 8 -15.38 0.34 -33.46
C LYS A 8 -16.34 1.29 -32.71
N SER A 9 -16.98 0.81 -31.64
CA SER A 9 -17.85 1.61 -30.79
C SER A 9 -17.07 2.68 -30.04
N ALA A 10 -15.95 2.32 -29.42
CA ALA A 10 -15.08 3.26 -28.72
C ALA A 10 -14.53 4.35 -29.63
N VAL A 11 -14.19 4.02 -30.87
CA VAL A 11 -13.67 4.95 -31.87
C VAL A 11 -14.76 5.85 -32.46
N ALA A 12 -16.00 5.35 -32.57
CA ALA A 12 -17.11 6.11 -33.17
C ALA A 12 -17.40 7.44 -32.44
N LYS A 13 -17.24 7.47 -31.11
CA LYS A 13 -17.45 8.71 -30.30
C LYS A 13 -16.46 9.85 -30.62
N TYR A 14 -15.33 9.53 -31.25
CA TYR A 14 -14.29 10.52 -31.63
C TYR A 14 -14.39 10.94 -33.11
N ARG A 15 -15.41 10.48 -33.83
CA ARG A 15 -15.62 10.85 -35.24
C ARG A 15 -16.74 11.87 -35.41
N THR A 16 -16.66 12.66 -36.48
CA THR A 16 -17.76 13.50 -36.95
C THR A 16 -18.86 12.64 -37.58
N LYS A 17 -20.01 13.24 -37.88
CA LYS A 17 -21.09 12.57 -38.60
C LYS A 17 -20.65 12.07 -40.00
N GLU A 18 -19.70 12.77 -40.62
CA GLU A 18 -19.09 12.44 -41.91
C GLU A 18 -17.97 11.39 -41.80
N GLY A 19 -17.67 10.89 -40.58
CA GLY A 19 -16.71 9.82 -40.35
C GLY A 19 -15.25 10.28 -40.21
N SER A 20 -14.95 11.59 -40.29
CA SER A 20 -13.61 12.15 -40.03
C SER A 20 -13.32 12.24 -38.53
N TRP A 21 -12.05 12.33 -38.15
CA TRP A 21 -11.65 12.52 -36.75
C TRP A 21 -12.00 13.91 -36.26
N ASN A 22 -12.60 13.99 -35.08
CA ASN A 22 -12.87 15.24 -34.37
C ASN A 22 -11.89 15.42 -33.20
N TYR A 23 -10.79 16.09 -33.46
CA TYR A 23 -9.73 16.31 -32.49
C TYR A 23 -10.21 17.10 -31.25
N GLU A 24 -10.97 18.17 -31.46
CA GLU A 24 -11.46 19.01 -30.35
C GLU A 24 -12.37 18.23 -29.40
N ARG A 25 -13.24 17.37 -29.95
CA ARG A 25 -14.09 16.48 -29.15
C ARG A 25 -13.26 15.43 -28.42
N ALA A 26 -12.25 14.84 -29.07
CA ALA A 26 -11.35 13.89 -28.44
C ALA A 26 -10.58 14.54 -27.28
N LEU A 27 -10.06 15.74 -27.51
CA LEU A 27 -9.34 16.53 -26.49
C LEU A 27 -10.26 16.90 -25.31
N ALA A 28 -11.50 17.33 -25.59
CA ALA A 28 -12.46 17.68 -24.53
C ALA A 28 -12.78 16.47 -23.63
N LEU A 29 -13.06 15.30 -24.24
CA LEU A 29 -13.30 14.05 -23.51
C LEU A 29 -12.07 13.60 -22.69
N GLN A 30 -10.88 13.75 -23.26
CA GLN A 30 -9.64 13.42 -22.56
C GLN A 30 -9.41 14.34 -21.36
N LYS A 31 -9.63 15.64 -21.52
CA LYS A 31 -9.52 16.62 -20.42
C LYS A 31 -10.51 16.34 -19.30
N GLU A 32 -11.75 15.96 -19.64
CA GLU A 32 -12.76 15.58 -18.66
C GLU A 32 -12.34 14.34 -17.86
N GLN A 33 -11.92 13.27 -18.54
CA GLN A 33 -11.42 12.07 -17.89
C GLN A 33 -10.21 12.33 -17.00
N GLN A 34 -9.31 13.20 -17.43
CA GLN A 34 -8.13 13.55 -16.61
C GLN A 34 -8.49 14.35 -15.37
N ARG A 35 -9.46 15.22 -15.42
CA ARG A 35 -9.93 15.93 -14.22
C ARG A 35 -10.50 15.00 -13.17
N GLU A 36 -11.24 13.97 -13.59
CA GLU A 36 -11.88 13.01 -12.70
C GLU A 36 -10.92 11.96 -12.10
N THR A 37 -9.75 11.76 -12.69
CA THR A 37 -8.81 10.71 -12.27
C THR A 37 -7.52 11.29 -11.72
N TYR A 38 -6.81 12.00 -12.56
CA TYR A 38 -5.49 12.54 -12.29
C TYR A 38 -5.53 13.92 -11.62
N GLY A 39 -6.50 14.77 -11.98
CA GLY A 39 -6.65 16.14 -11.48
C GLY A 39 -7.36 16.27 -10.12
N THR A 40 -7.59 15.17 -9.41
CA THR A 40 -8.28 15.19 -8.11
C THR A 40 -7.39 15.71 -6.97
N VAL A 41 -6.07 15.63 -7.11
CA VAL A 41 -5.11 16.12 -6.11
C VAL A 41 -4.03 16.96 -6.79
N SER A 42 -3.69 18.09 -6.17
CA SER A 42 -2.53 18.92 -6.51
C SER A 42 -1.53 18.94 -5.35
N PHE A 43 -0.22 19.00 -5.66
CA PHE A 43 0.86 19.05 -4.68
C PHE A 43 1.89 20.10 -5.10
N HIS A 44 2.23 21.00 -4.19
CA HIS A 44 3.19 22.09 -4.40
C HIS A 44 4.12 22.24 -3.22
N LEU A 45 5.38 22.56 -3.50
CA LEU A 45 6.42 22.87 -2.53
C LEU A 45 6.93 24.30 -2.74
N GLY A 46 7.24 25.00 -1.65
CA GLY A 46 7.72 26.38 -1.65
C GLY A 46 6.59 27.42 -1.68
N GLU A 47 6.94 28.68 -1.84
CA GLU A 47 5.98 29.77 -1.91
C GLU A 47 5.09 29.66 -3.16
N GLN A 48 3.79 29.73 -2.98
CA GLN A 48 2.87 29.96 -4.10
C GLN A 48 2.97 31.43 -4.51
N THR A 49 3.77 31.70 -5.53
CA THR A 49 3.72 33.02 -6.18
C THR A 49 2.40 33.12 -6.94
N ALA A 50 1.61 34.13 -6.64
CA ALA A 50 0.31 34.40 -7.29
C ALA A 50 0.41 34.64 -8.81
N ASP A 51 1.62 34.60 -9.36
CA ASP A 51 1.95 34.99 -10.72
C ASP A 51 2.72 33.90 -11.49
N SER A 52 2.24 32.65 -11.40
CA SER A 52 2.65 31.61 -12.37
C SER A 52 1.77 31.67 -13.64
N GLY A 53 1.50 32.86 -14.11
CA GLY A 53 1.02 33.08 -15.47
C GLY A 53 2.10 32.54 -16.44
N GLU A 54 1.67 31.76 -17.41
CA GLU A 54 2.49 30.95 -18.34
C GLU A 54 3.45 31.74 -19.25
N GLU A 55 3.71 33.01 -18.99
CA GLU A 55 4.57 33.87 -19.81
C GLU A 55 5.92 34.11 -19.10
N GLY A 56 6.95 33.32 -19.48
CA GLY A 56 8.34 33.66 -19.20
C GLY A 56 9.16 32.71 -18.34
N VAL A 57 8.61 31.62 -17.82
CA VAL A 57 9.43 30.58 -17.17
C VAL A 57 10.05 29.72 -18.27
N GLU A 58 11.36 29.81 -18.44
CA GLU A 58 12.14 28.84 -19.25
C GLU A 58 11.67 27.44 -18.91
N LYS A 59 11.14 26.69 -19.88
CA LYS A 59 10.57 25.36 -19.69
C LYS A 59 11.73 24.36 -19.52
N GLU A 60 12.36 24.37 -18.33
CA GLU A 60 13.38 23.42 -17.96
C GLU A 60 12.85 22.00 -18.16
N THR A 61 13.55 21.22 -18.97
CA THR A 61 13.18 19.82 -19.27
C THR A 61 13.42 18.90 -18.07
N ASN A 62 12.81 17.73 -18.08
CA ASN A 62 13.08 16.72 -17.04
C ASN A 62 14.56 16.31 -17.01
N THR A 63 15.21 16.22 -18.17
CA THR A 63 16.64 15.91 -18.26
C THR A 63 17.50 16.96 -17.56
N GLU A 64 17.21 18.24 -17.76
CA GLU A 64 17.92 19.34 -17.10
C GLU A 64 17.68 19.35 -15.59
N LEU A 65 16.44 19.11 -15.16
CA LEU A 65 16.09 18.99 -13.73
C LEU A 65 16.83 17.82 -13.06
N LEU A 66 16.84 16.64 -13.68
CA LEU A 66 17.55 15.47 -13.16
C LEU A 66 19.07 15.72 -13.10
N GLN A 67 19.62 16.38 -14.11
CA GLN A 67 21.04 16.72 -14.14
C GLN A 67 21.40 17.74 -13.06
N ARG A 68 20.55 18.76 -12.85
CA ARG A 68 20.70 19.74 -11.78
C ARG A 68 20.58 19.10 -10.40
N GLN A 69 19.63 18.16 -10.21
CA GLN A 69 19.46 17.43 -8.95
C GLN A 69 20.73 16.67 -8.54
N LYS A 70 21.41 16.02 -9.49
CA LYS A 70 22.69 15.31 -9.22
C LYS A 70 23.79 16.22 -8.66
N ASN A 71 23.74 17.50 -8.99
CA ASN A 71 24.71 18.51 -8.55
C ASN A 71 24.19 19.36 -7.37
N THR A 72 23.01 19.06 -6.85
CA THR A 72 22.38 19.81 -5.75
C THR A 72 22.16 18.88 -4.57
N PRO A 73 22.73 19.17 -3.38
CA PRO A 73 22.54 18.33 -2.18
C PRO A 73 21.09 18.27 -1.69
N GLN A 74 20.34 19.36 -1.86
CA GLN A 74 18.93 19.47 -1.46
C GLN A 74 18.01 18.90 -2.55
N MET A 75 16.84 18.41 -2.14
CA MET A 75 15.81 18.00 -3.09
C MET A 75 15.22 19.21 -3.82
N LEU A 76 15.26 19.17 -5.16
CA LEU A 76 14.65 20.21 -5.99
C LEU A 76 13.12 20.10 -5.92
N GLN A 77 12.47 21.11 -5.36
CA GLN A 77 11.02 21.17 -5.17
C GLN A 77 10.25 20.92 -6.49
N LYS A 78 10.66 21.61 -7.56
CA LYS A 78 10.06 21.45 -8.90
C LYS A 78 10.21 20.03 -9.46
N LEU A 79 11.31 19.33 -9.16
CA LEU A 79 11.48 17.94 -9.57
C LEU A 79 10.54 17.03 -8.78
N MET A 80 10.42 17.23 -7.48
CA MET A 80 9.51 16.46 -6.62
C MET A 80 8.05 16.61 -7.06
N GLU A 81 7.61 17.83 -7.37
CA GLU A 81 6.25 18.09 -7.90
C GLU A 81 6.02 17.37 -9.24
N ARG A 82 7.00 17.42 -10.16
CA ARG A 82 6.90 16.71 -11.44
C ARG A 82 6.87 15.20 -11.28
N ILE A 83 7.71 14.65 -10.39
CA ILE A 83 7.71 13.23 -10.05
C ILE A 83 6.34 12.83 -9.51
N TYR A 84 5.79 13.58 -8.55
CA TYR A 84 4.47 13.33 -8.00
C TYR A 84 3.37 13.32 -9.07
N GLN A 85 3.33 14.36 -9.90
CA GLN A 85 2.35 14.46 -10.99
C GLN A 85 2.52 13.35 -12.04
N THR A 86 3.77 13.00 -12.38
CA THR A 86 4.05 11.88 -13.29
C THR A 86 3.54 10.56 -12.70
N GLY A 87 3.78 10.31 -11.41
CA GLY A 87 3.26 9.12 -10.72
C GLY A 87 1.74 9.03 -10.81
N ARG A 88 1.02 10.12 -10.56
CA ARG A 88 -0.44 10.18 -10.70
C ARG A 88 -0.90 9.89 -12.14
N TYR A 89 -0.22 10.47 -13.12
CA TYR A 89 -0.51 10.20 -14.54
C TYR A 89 -0.29 8.73 -14.89
N VAL A 90 0.82 8.15 -14.45
CA VAL A 90 1.14 6.73 -14.66
C VAL A 90 0.08 5.84 -13.99
N GLN A 91 -0.33 6.15 -12.76
CA GLN A 91 -1.40 5.44 -12.06
C GLN A 91 -2.71 5.48 -12.86
N ALA A 92 -3.13 6.67 -13.32
CA ALA A 92 -4.34 6.84 -14.11
C ALA A 92 -4.29 6.08 -15.44
N ALA A 93 -3.10 5.97 -16.06
CA ALA A 93 -2.90 5.27 -17.32
C ALA A 93 -2.88 3.74 -17.15
N CYS A 94 -2.30 3.22 -16.06
CA CYS A 94 -2.12 1.78 -15.82
C CYS A 94 -3.30 1.12 -15.12
N ALA A 95 -4.11 1.88 -14.39
CA ALA A 95 -5.16 1.37 -13.53
C ALA A 95 -6.57 1.65 -14.09
N GLY A 96 -7.61 1.10 -13.41
CA GLY A 96 -9.01 1.31 -13.77
C GLY A 96 -9.69 0.08 -14.38
N TYR A 97 -8.96 -0.75 -15.12
CA TYR A 97 -9.42 -2.08 -15.54
C TYR A 97 -8.81 -3.21 -14.71
N SER A 98 -7.60 -3.00 -14.23
CA SER A 98 -6.82 -3.92 -13.40
C SER A 98 -5.89 -3.11 -12.48
N ALA A 99 -5.16 -3.77 -11.60
CA ALA A 99 -4.02 -3.18 -10.89
C ALA A 99 -2.90 -2.77 -11.87
N PRO A 100 -1.95 -1.92 -11.48
CA PRO A 100 -0.72 -1.73 -12.23
C PRO A 100 0.10 -3.03 -12.30
N ARG A 101 0.71 -3.29 -13.46
CA ARG A 101 1.72 -4.34 -13.62
C ARG A 101 3.10 -3.79 -13.27
N LEU A 102 4.06 -4.68 -13.08
CA LEU A 102 5.44 -4.30 -12.78
C LEU A 102 6.01 -3.26 -13.77
N CYS A 103 5.76 -3.44 -15.06
CA CYS A 103 6.18 -2.52 -16.13
C CYS A 103 5.04 -1.57 -16.61
N GLY A 104 3.92 -1.49 -15.92
CA GLY A 104 2.76 -0.70 -16.36
C GLY A 104 2.25 -1.14 -17.73
N LEU A 105 2.03 -0.16 -18.62
CA LEU A 105 1.63 -0.39 -20.02
C LEU A 105 2.81 -0.37 -21.00
N TRP A 106 4.01 -0.07 -20.55
CA TRP A 106 5.16 0.31 -21.38
C TRP A 106 6.30 -0.72 -21.32
N THR A 107 6.04 -1.95 -21.66
CA THR A 107 7.14 -2.86 -21.91
C THR A 107 7.63 -2.70 -23.35
N GLY A 108 8.90 -2.38 -23.53
CA GLY A 108 9.56 -2.31 -24.85
C GLY A 108 10.18 -3.63 -25.31
N GLU A 109 10.07 -4.68 -24.49
CA GLU A 109 10.75 -5.96 -24.68
C GLU A 109 9.75 -7.11 -24.80
N TRP A 110 10.11 -8.12 -25.63
CA TRP A 110 9.33 -9.35 -25.73
C TRP A 110 9.44 -10.25 -24.50
N ASN A 111 10.55 -10.14 -23.77
CA ASN A 111 10.81 -10.86 -22.53
C ASN A 111 11.22 -9.87 -21.43
N PRO A 112 10.28 -9.11 -20.89
CA PRO A 112 10.56 -8.13 -19.84
C PRO A 112 10.98 -8.83 -18.54
N GLY A 113 11.65 -8.09 -17.68
CA GLY A 113 12.01 -8.57 -16.35
C GLY A 113 10.79 -9.16 -15.62
N TRP A 114 10.96 -10.31 -15.00
CA TRP A 114 9.89 -11.06 -14.30
C TRP A 114 8.64 -11.28 -15.18
N SER A 115 8.84 -11.49 -16.48
CA SER A 115 7.77 -11.66 -17.49
C SER A 115 6.77 -10.48 -17.55
N GLY A 116 7.09 -9.32 -16.96
CA GLY A 116 6.18 -8.19 -16.81
C GLY A 116 4.90 -8.55 -16.06
N ALA A 117 4.95 -9.53 -15.16
CA ALA A 117 3.80 -10.01 -14.40
C ALA A 117 3.33 -8.98 -13.35
N TYR A 118 2.22 -9.29 -12.70
CA TYR A 118 1.83 -8.66 -11.45
C TYR A 118 2.60 -9.35 -10.33
N THR A 119 3.56 -8.67 -9.74
CA THR A 119 4.31 -9.17 -8.58
C THR A 119 3.65 -8.64 -7.32
N MET A 120 2.98 -9.53 -6.57
CA MET A 120 2.14 -9.15 -5.44
C MET A 120 2.90 -9.05 -4.12
N ASP A 121 4.13 -9.55 -4.07
CA ASP A 121 5.03 -9.38 -2.94
C ASP A 121 6.22 -8.48 -3.31
N ALA A 122 6.26 -7.29 -2.89
CA ALA A 122 5.30 -6.33 -2.35
C ALA A 122 4.96 -5.26 -3.40
N ASN A 123 5.35 -5.49 -4.67
CA ASN A 123 5.35 -4.50 -5.74
C ASN A 123 3.95 -3.91 -5.99
N VAL A 124 2.93 -4.76 -6.20
CA VAL A 124 1.55 -4.26 -6.41
C VAL A 124 1.07 -3.44 -5.22
N ASN A 125 1.37 -3.87 -3.97
CA ASN A 125 0.97 -3.14 -2.77
C ASN A 125 1.64 -1.76 -2.68
N ILE A 126 2.92 -1.67 -3.03
CA ILE A 126 3.68 -0.43 -3.12
C ILE A 126 3.09 0.47 -4.22
N GLN A 127 2.82 -0.08 -5.40
CA GLN A 127 2.28 0.65 -6.55
C GLN A 127 0.90 1.29 -6.26
N VAL A 128 0.07 0.66 -5.45
CA VAL A 128 -1.28 1.16 -5.12
C VAL A 128 -1.35 1.95 -3.81
N SER A 129 -0.23 2.11 -3.10
CA SER A 129 -0.18 2.73 -1.77
C SER A 129 -0.73 4.17 -1.69
N GLY A 130 -0.67 4.92 -2.79
CA GLY A 130 -1.18 6.28 -2.87
C GLY A 130 -2.55 6.42 -3.56
N MET A 131 -3.17 5.32 -4.00
CA MET A 131 -4.34 5.41 -4.89
C MET A 131 -5.59 5.91 -4.16
N ASN A 132 -5.89 5.41 -2.96
CA ASN A 132 -7.07 5.78 -2.20
C ASN A 132 -6.92 7.17 -1.57
N THR A 133 -5.84 7.40 -0.84
CA THR A 133 -5.53 8.71 -0.25
C THR A 133 -5.30 9.78 -1.31
N GLY A 134 -4.88 9.39 -2.52
CA GLY A 134 -4.77 10.24 -3.71
C GLY A 134 -6.08 10.48 -4.46
N HIS A 135 -7.22 10.07 -3.91
CA HIS A 135 -8.55 10.29 -4.47
C HIS A 135 -8.71 9.73 -5.90
N MET A 136 -8.20 8.52 -6.16
CA MET A 136 -8.22 7.89 -7.48
C MET A 136 -9.19 6.69 -7.51
N GLU A 137 -10.48 6.93 -7.29
CA GLU A 137 -11.52 5.89 -7.15
C GLU A 137 -11.54 4.89 -8.32
N LYS A 138 -11.38 5.35 -9.57
CA LYS A 138 -11.37 4.46 -10.74
C LYS A 138 -10.18 3.49 -10.74
N ALA A 139 -9.03 3.94 -10.22
CA ALA A 139 -7.86 3.07 -10.04
C ALA A 139 -8.13 2.01 -8.97
N ALA A 140 -8.76 2.40 -7.86
CA ALA A 140 -9.17 1.49 -6.79
C ALA A 140 -10.18 0.44 -7.27
N TRP A 141 -11.14 0.82 -8.12
CA TRP A 141 -12.06 -0.15 -8.73
C TRP A 141 -11.31 -1.16 -9.61
N GLY A 142 -10.36 -0.69 -10.43
CA GLY A 142 -9.50 -1.57 -11.23
C GLY A 142 -8.71 -2.57 -10.38
N TYR A 143 -8.21 -2.14 -9.22
CA TYR A 143 -7.58 -3.02 -8.25
C TYR A 143 -8.57 -4.06 -7.69
N MET A 144 -9.78 -3.65 -7.31
CA MET A 144 -10.82 -4.59 -6.84
C MET A 144 -11.17 -5.61 -7.93
N TYR A 145 -11.29 -5.19 -9.19
CA TYR A 145 -11.55 -6.11 -10.31
C TYR A 145 -10.42 -7.12 -10.51
N PHE A 146 -9.17 -6.67 -10.34
CA PHE A 146 -8.01 -7.55 -10.38
C PHE A 146 -8.09 -8.65 -9.31
N ILE A 147 -8.42 -8.28 -8.07
CA ILE A 147 -8.60 -9.24 -6.98
C ILE A 147 -9.78 -10.18 -7.24
N LEU A 148 -10.95 -9.63 -7.58
CA LEU A 148 -12.18 -10.42 -7.79
C LEU A 148 -12.04 -11.48 -8.90
N ARG A 149 -11.27 -11.21 -9.95
CA ARG A 149 -10.99 -12.18 -11.02
C ARG A 149 -10.21 -13.40 -10.54
N GLN A 150 -9.48 -13.29 -9.45
CA GLN A 150 -8.52 -14.29 -8.98
C GLN A 150 -9.00 -15.11 -7.76
N ILE A 151 -10.09 -14.71 -7.12
CA ILE A 151 -10.55 -15.35 -5.87
C ILE A 151 -10.81 -16.85 -6.02
N GLY A 152 -11.28 -17.30 -7.17
CA GLY A 152 -11.46 -18.73 -7.46
C GLY A 152 -10.14 -19.49 -7.40
N ASP A 153 -9.11 -18.96 -8.02
CA ASP A 153 -7.76 -19.56 -8.02
C ASP A 153 -7.12 -19.52 -6.63
N TRP A 154 -7.30 -18.45 -5.85
CA TRP A 154 -6.79 -18.37 -4.49
C TRP A 154 -7.42 -19.40 -3.54
N LYS A 155 -8.68 -19.75 -3.76
CA LYS A 155 -9.34 -20.84 -3.03
C LYS A 155 -8.74 -22.19 -3.41
N GLU A 156 -8.50 -22.45 -4.68
CA GLU A 156 -7.85 -23.68 -5.14
C GLU A 156 -6.40 -23.77 -4.63
N ASN A 157 -5.66 -22.68 -4.54
CA ASN A 157 -4.32 -22.64 -3.95
C ASN A 157 -4.35 -23.06 -2.46
N ALA A 158 -5.25 -22.48 -1.66
CA ALA A 158 -5.39 -22.81 -0.23
C ALA A 158 -5.74 -24.29 -0.03
N LYS A 159 -6.61 -24.83 -0.89
CA LYS A 159 -6.95 -26.25 -0.88
C LYS A 159 -5.79 -27.14 -1.32
N ALA A 160 -5.07 -26.76 -2.38
CA ALA A 160 -3.97 -27.57 -2.94
C ALA A 160 -2.74 -27.61 -2.00
N VAL A 161 -2.37 -26.47 -1.40
CA VAL A 161 -1.18 -26.36 -0.54
C VAL A 161 -1.44 -26.90 0.86
N TYR A 162 -2.61 -26.55 1.45
CA TYR A 162 -2.90 -26.81 2.86
C TYR A 162 -4.09 -27.74 3.13
N GLY A 163 -4.86 -28.11 2.09
CA GLY A 163 -6.12 -28.85 2.29
C GLY A 163 -7.24 -28.01 2.89
N MET A 164 -7.12 -26.70 2.90
CA MET A 164 -8.07 -25.78 3.52
C MET A 164 -9.35 -25.64 2.69
N TRP A 165 -10.43 -25.34 3.35
CA TRP A 165 -11.74 -25.07 2.72
C TRP A 165 -12.15 -23.61 2.95
N ASP A 166 -12.76 -23.00 1.94
CA ASP A 166 -13.26 -21.62 1.94
C ASP A 166 -12.25 -20.57 2.47
N ALA A 167 -10.97 -20.79 2.19
CA ALA A 167 -9.81 -19.99 2.56
C ALA A 167 -9.14 -19.40 1.33
N LEU A 168 -8.33 -18.37 1.49
CA LEU A 168 -7.62 -17.70 0.40
C LEU A 168 -6.10 -17.78 0.58
N LEU A 169 -5.40 -18.22 -0.46
CA LEU A 169 -3.94 -18.19 -0.55
C LEU A 169 -3.54 -17.54 -1.87
N ALA A 170 -3.06 -16.31 -1.81
CA ALA A 170 -2.63 -15.55 -2.98
C ALA A 170 -1.23 -16.01 -3.42
N PRO A 171 -0.95 -16.13 -4.74
CA PRO A 171 0.40 -16.35 -5.25
C PRO A 171 1.21 -15.06 -5.20
N VAL A 172 2.54 -15.17 -5.26
CA VAL A 172 3.43 -14.00 -5.35
C VAL A 172 3.34 -13.33 -6.73
N ASN A 173 3.17 -14.12 -7.79
CA ASN A 173 3.08 -13.62 -9.16
C ASN A 173 1.82 -14.13 -9.86
N THR A 174 1.29 -13.30 -10.77
CA THR A 174 0.16 -13.65 -11.64
C THR A 174 0.25 -12.93 -12.98
N ASP A 175 -0.35 -13.50 -14.03
CA ASP A 175 -0.53 -12.82 -15.32
C ASP A 175 -1.75 -11.88 -15.34
N GLY A 176 -2.52 -11.85 -14.25
CA GLY A 176 -3.75 -11.06 -14.10
C GLY A 176 -5.04 -11.78 -14.50
N ASN A 177 -4.97 -12.90 -15.21
CA ASN A 177 -6.12 -13.72 -15.56
C ASN A 177 -6.22 -14.99 -14.71
N ARG A 178 -5.07 -15.59 -14.42
CA ARG A 178 -4.96 -16.79 -13.59
C ARG A 178 -3.99 -16.54 -12.46
N ALA A 179 -4.33 -17.06 -11.29
CA ALA A 179 -3.56 -16.92 -10.06
C ALA A 179 -3.29 -18.27 -9.37
N ILE A 180 -3.27 -19.34 -10.15
CA ILE A 180 -2.87 -20.68 -9.70
C ILE A 180 -1.36 -20.71 -9.49
N MET A 181 -0.93 -21.24 -8.34
CA MET A 181 0.47 -21.51 -8.07
C MET A 181 0.91 -22.74 -8.87
N VAL A 182 1.89 -22.57 -9.75
CA VAL A 182 2.39 -23.65 -10.62
C VAL A 182 3.84 -24.01 -10.36
N GLU A 183 4.57 -23.17 -9.61
CA GLU A 183 5.99 -23.36 -9.33
C GLU A 183 6.22 -23.61 -7.85
N TYR A 184 7.15 -24.52 -7.56
CA TYR A 184 7.75 -24.74 -6.26
C TYR A 184 9.25 -24.58 -6.40
N ASP A 185 9.81 -23.65 -5.65
CA ASP A 185 11.24 -23.46 -5.51
C ASP A 185 11.59 -23.51 -4.02
N ILE A 186 12.65 -24.23 -3.68
CA ILE A 186 13.07 -24.36 -2.27
C ILE A 186 13.73 -23.08 -1.76
N ASP A 187 14.36 -22.33 -2.64
CA ASP A 187 14.99 -21.05 -2.31
C ASP A 187 13.95 -19.92 -2.23
N TYR A 188 12.85 -20.05 -3.00
CA TYR A 188 11.73 -19.12 -3.04
C TYR A 188 10.39 -19.86 -2.86
N PRO A 189 10.08 -20.34 -1.63
CA PRO A 189 8.89 -21.15 -1.37
C PRO A 189 7.63 -20.28 -1.29
N PHE A 190 7.29 -19.62 -2.39
CA PHE A 190 6.18 -18.63 -2.48
C PHE A 190 4.80 -19.21 -2.14
N GLN A 191 4.63 -20.53 -2.21
CA GLN A 191 3.41 -21.19 -1.75
C GLN A 191 3.18 -21.07 -0.24
N TYR A 192 4.19 -20.67 0.53
CA TYR A 192 4.10 -20.42 1.97
C TYR A 192 4.12 -18.92 2.30
N TRP A 193 3.88 -18.06 1.33
CA TRP A 193 3.64 -16.64 1.57
C TRP A 193 2.22 -16.44 2.12
N ASN A 194 2.03 -16.78 3.39
CA ASN A 194 0.73 -16.81 4.07
C ASN A 194 0.08 -15.43 4.17
N ALA A 195 0.90 -14.39 4.36
CA ALA A 195 0.45 -13.01 4.49
C ALA A 195 -0.18 -12.42 3.21
N GLY A 196 -0.02 -13.07 2.05
CA GLY A 196 -0.35 -12.51 0.75
C GLY A 196 -1.79 -12.04 0.62
N ALA A 197 -2.75 -12.91 0.88
CA ALA A 197 -4.16 -12.56 0.81
C ALA A 197 -4.53 -11.42 1.79
N SER A 198 -4.00 -11.47 3.01
CA SER A 198 -4.20 -10.42 4.03
C SER A 198 -3.73 -9.05 3.53
N TRP A 199 -2.51 -8.98 3.00
CA TRP A 199 -1.95 -7.72 2.50
C TRP A 199 -2.76 -7.15 1.33
N LEU A 200 -3.19 -8.03 0.43
CA LEU A 200 -3.97 -7.63 -0.75
C LEU A 200 -5.40 -7.18 -0.42
N MET A 201 -5.91 -7.47 0.78
CA MET A 201 -7.19 -6.90 1.27
C MET A 201 -7.04 -5.45 1.76
N VAL A 202 -5.85 -5.04 2.20
CA VAL A 202 -5.63 -3.70 2.78
C VAL A 202 -6.06 -2.56 1.85
N PRO A 203 -5.72 -2.52 0.54
CA PRO A 203 -6.17 -1.43 -0.33
C PRO A 203 -7.68 -1.37 -0.53
N ILE A 204 -8.39 -2.51 -0.46
CA ILE A 204 -9.86 -2.55 -0.54
C ILE A 204 -10.47 -2.00 0.75
N PHE A 205 -9.90 -2.39 1.89
CA PHE A 205 -10.32 -1.89 3.19
C PHE A 205 -10.05 -0.38 3.34
N GLU A 206 -8.87 0.08 2.91
CA GLU A 206 -8.51 1.50 2.89
C GLU A 206 -9.48 2.33 2.00
N TYR A 207 -9.92 1.78 0.86
CA TYR A 207 -10.95 2.42 0.06
C TYR A 207 -12.24 2.63 0.85
N TRP A 208 -12.68 1.62 1.60
CA TRP A 208 -13.84 1.74 2.47
C TRP A 208 -13.63 2.76 3.59
N GLN A 209 -12.44 2.83 4.17
CA GLN A 209 -12.11 3.87 5.17
C GLN A 209 -12.15 5.28 4.58
N CYS A 210 -11.70 5.46 3.34
CA CYS A 210 -11.68 6.76 2.66
C CYS A 210 -13.08 7.20 2.17
N PHE A 211 -13.84 6.26 1.57
CA PHE A 211 -15.04 6.60 0.80
C PHE A 211 -16.34 6.05 1.40
N GLY A 212 -16.29 5.17 2.38
CA GLY A 212 -17.45 4.50 2.96
C GLY A 212 -18.02 3.38 2.08
N ASN A 213 -19.20 2.87 2.47
CA ASN A 213 -19.90 1.87 1.66
C ASN A 213 -20.39 2.45 0.35
N ARG A 214 -20.16 1.76 -0.75
CA ARG A 214 -20.56 2.16 -2.10
C ARG A 214 -20.94 0.96 -2.96
N GLN A 215 -21.75 1.21 -3.98
CA GLN A 215 -21.98 0.27 -5.07
C GLN A 215 -20.79 0.36 -6.05
N ILE A 216 -20.04 -0.72 -6.17
CA ILE A 216 -18.89 -0.81 -7.07
C ILE A 216 -19.38 -1.32 -8.43
N PRO A 217 -19.35 -0.49 -9.49
CA PRO A 217 -19.78 -0.92 -10.82
C PRO A 217 -18.85 -2.02 -11.35
N LEU A 218 -19.40 -3.01 -12.03
CA LEU A 218 -18.61 -4.14 -12.57
C LEU A 218 -18.36 -3.98 -14.06
N PRO A 219 -17.15 -4.30 -14.54
CA PRO A 219 -16.91 -4.46 -15.97
C PRO A 219 -17.66 -5.69 -16.51
N GLU A 220 -17.89 -5.74 -17.82
CA GLU A 220 -18.78 -6.71 -18.48
C GLU A 220 -18.44 -8.17 -18.15
N ASP A 221 -17.16 -8.52 -18.07
CA ASP A 221 -16.68 -9.86 -17.71
C ASP A 221 -17.09 -10.28 -16.30
N LEU A 222 -16.85 -9.43 -15.31
CA LEU A 222 -17.26 -9.69 -13.93
C LEU A 222 -18.77 -9.61 -13.76
N ALA A 223 -19.44 -8.68 -14.44
CA ALA A 223 -20.89 -8.58 -14.40
C ALA A 223 -21.58 -9.87 -14.89
N LYS A 224 -21.03 -10.51 -15.93
CA LYS A 224 -21.50 -11.81 -16.40
C LYS A 224 -21.28 -12.93 -15.39
N VAL A 225 -20.12 -12.97 -14.73
CA VAL A 225 -19.80 -13.99 -13.74
C VAL A 225 -20.65 -13.83 -12.48
N CYS A 226 -20.80 -12.60 -11.99
CA CYS A 226 -21.56 -12.29 -10.78
C CYS A 226 -23.08 -12.24 -11.01
N GLY A 227 -23.55 -12.11 -12.25
CA GLY A 227 -24.97 -11.91 -12.57
C GLY A 227 -25.52 -10.55 -12.12
N LYS A 228 -24.64 -9.56 -11.87
CA LYS A 228 -24.97 -8.22 -11.35
C LYS A 228 -24.18 -7.16 -12.09
N GLN A 229 -24.71 -5.91 -12.14
CA GLN A 229 -24.00 -4.77 -12.72
C GLN A 229 -23.11 -4.03 -11.73
N SER A 230 -23.34 -4.21 -10.43
CA SER A 230 -22.54 -3.67 -9.34
C SER A 230 -22.57 -4.61 -8.14
N LEU A 231 -21.60 -4.45 -7.24
CA LEU A 231 -21.56 -5.14 -5.95
C LEU A 231 -21.53 -4.10 -4.83
N ASP A 232 -22.22 -4.41 -3.73
CA ASP A 232 -22.12 -3.67 -2.49
C ASP A 232 -20.74 -3.93 -1.84
N LEU A 233 -20.01 -2.86 -1.55
CA LEU A 233 -18.63 -2.96 -1.06
C LEU A 233 -18.53 -3.72 0.27
N GLU A 234 -19.41 -3.42 1.23
CA GLU A 234 -19.38 -4.05 2.55
C GLU A 234 -19.88 -5.49 2.51
N GLN A 235 -21.07 -5.72 1.94
CA GLN A 235 -21.75 -7.01 2.02
C GLN A 235 -21.27 -8.03 0.99
N GLU A 236 -20.82 -7.58 -0.20
CA GLU A 236 -20.54 -8.48 -1.31
C GLU A 236 -19.05 -8.53 -1.69
N ILE A 237 -18.24 -7.59 -1.21
CA ILE A 237 -16.79 -7.58 -1.46
C ILE A 237 -16.01 -7.77 -0.16
N LEU A 238 -15.99 -6.79 0.74
CA LEU A 238 -15.12 -6.80 1.93
C LEU A 238 -15.44 -7.95 2.88
N ARG A 239 -16.68 -8.04 3.30
CA ARG A 239 -17.12 -9.04 4.28
C ARG A 239 -16.81 -10.47 3.84
N PRO A 240 -17.19 -10.92 2.61
CA PRO A 240 -16.85 -12.26 2.14
C PRO A 240 -15.34 -12.51 1.99
N LEU A 241 -14.58 -11.52 1.56
CA LEU A 241 -13.14 -11.66 1.35
C LEU A 241 -12.37 -11.72 2.67
N LEU A 242 -12.69 -10.83 3.62
CA LEU A 242 -12.09 -10.83 4.94
C LEU A 242 -12.39 -12.12 5.70
N TRP A 243 -13.61 -12.67 5.56
CA TRP A 243 -13.97 -13.94 6.19
C TRP A 243 -13.17 -15.11 5.64
N LYS A 244 -13.02 -15.19 4.33
CA LYS A 244 -12.19 -16.24 3.72
C LYS A 244 -10.71 -16.11 4.08
N THR A 245 -10.23 -14.89 4.27
CA THR A 245 -8.88 -14.64 4.76
C THR A 245 -8.74 -14.99 6.24
N PHE A 246 -9.78 -14.74 7.05
CA PHE A 246 -9.85 -15.22 8.44
C PHE A 246 -9.82 -16.75 8.52
N HIS A 247 -10.62 -17.46 7.70
CA HIS A 247 -10.63 -18.92 7.64
C HIS A 247 -9.27 -19.51 7.29
N PHE A 248 -8.46 -18.80 6.48
CA PHE A 248 -7.09 -19.21 6.23
C PHE A 248 -6.28 -19.24 7.54
N TRP A 249 -6.29 -18.15 8.31
CA TRP A 249 -5.54 -18.07 9.56
C TRP A 249 -6.08 -19.01 10.64
N GLU A 250 -7.40 -19.14 10.75
CA GLU A 250 -8.05 -20.05 11.68
C GLU A 250 -7.65 -21.52 11.42
N GLN A 251 -7.58 -21.92 10.15
CA GLN A 251 -7.19 -23.28 9.78
C GLN A 251 -5.69 -23.52 9.83
N LEU A 252 -4.86 -22.49 9.63
CA LEU A 252 -3.41 -22.60 9.75
C LEU A 252 -2.97 -22.70 11.22
N CYS A 253 -3.59 -21.92 12.11
CA CYS A 253 -3.29 -21.85 13.53
C CYS A 253 -3.94 -23.02 14.28
N THR A 254 -3.25 -24.15 14.41
CA THR A 254 -3.76 -25.32 15.13
C THR A 254 -3.09 -25.49 16.49
N PRO A 255 -3.81 -25.97 17.54
CA PRO A 255 -3.21 -26.16 18.88
C PRO A 255 -2.08 -27.21 18.92
N GLU A 256 -1.93 -28.05 17.90
CA GLU A 256 -0.85 -29.02 17.83
C GLU A 256 0.52 -28.36 17.74
N TYR A 257 0.60 -27.17 17.13
CA TYR A 257 1.80 -26.35 17.01
C TYR A 257 1.65 -25.10 17.87
N TYR A 258 2.48 -24.97 18.89
CA TYR A 258 2.35 -23.88 19.85
C TYR A 258 3.70 -23.44 20.41
N THR A 259 3.75 -22.26 20.99
CA THR A 259 4.84 -21.81 21.85
C THR A 259 4.37 -21.82 23.31
N ASP A 260 5.28 -22.16 24.22
CA ASP A 260 5.07 -22.04 25.66
C ASP A 260 5.18 -20.57 26.13
N ARG A 261 5.13 -20.36 27.46
CA ARG A 261 5.25 -19.04 28.09
C ARG A 261 6.61 -18.39 27.88
N GLU A 262 7.64 -19.18 27.64
CA GLU A 262 9.00 -18.75 27.35
C GLU A 262 9.22 -18.51 25.84
N GLY A 263 8.19 -18.72 25.00
CA GLY A 263 8.22 -18.57 23.56
C GLY A 263 8.95 -19.72 22.82
N GLN A 264 9.18 -20.87 23.50
CA GLN A 264 9.80 -22.03 22.88
C GLN A 264 8.77 -22.80 22.04
N PRO A 265 9.12 -23.22 20.82
CA PRO A 265 8.20 -23.93 19.93
C PRO A 265 8.05 -25.41 20.34
N HIS A 266 6.82 -25.88 20.26
CA HIS A 266 6.42 -27.24 20.59
C HIS A 266 5.50 -27.84 19.55
N TYR A 267 5.53 -29.17 19.42
CA TYR A 267 4.57 -29.97 18.69
C TYR A 267 3.99 -31.07 19.58
N LYS A 268 2.66 -31.17 19.66
CA LYS A 268 1.97 -32.23 20.39
C LYS A 268 0.79 -32.74 19.58
N LYS A 269 0.97 -33.91 18.97
CA LYS A 269 -0.07 -34.56 18.17
C LYS A 269 -1.36 -34.75 18.97
N GLY A 270 -2.50 -34.36 18.40
CA GLY A 270 -3.82 -34.51 19.00
C GLY A 270 -4.13 -33.53 20.11
N LYS A 271 -3.33 -32.47 20.30
CA LYS A 271 -3.67 -31.37 21.20
C LYS A 271 -4.82 -30.57 20.57
N THR A 272 -5.93 -30.41 21.32
CA THR A 272 -7.16 -29.80 20.85
C THR A 272 -7.40 -28.36 21.33
N ALA A 273 -6.62 -27.91 22.34
CA ALA A 273 -6.71 -26.56 22.87
C ALA A 273 -5.36 -26.09 23.42
N LEU A 274 -5.11 -24.79 23.35
CA LEU A 274 -3.97 -24.16 24.02
C LEU A 274 -4.27 -24.02 25.52
N GLU A 275 -3.23 -24.21 26.33
CA GLU A 275 -3.26 -23.96 27.78
C GLU A 275 -3.04 -22.45 28.05
N GLU A 276 -3.25 -22.03 29.28
CA GLU A 276 -3.03 -20.63 29.69
C GLU A 276 -1.57 -20.23 29.51
N GLY A 277 -1.34 -19.14 28.74
CA GLY A 277 -0.02 -18.61 28.43
C GLY A 277 0.64 -19.23 27.18
N GLU A 278 0.04 -20.26 26.59
CA GLU A 278 0.48 -20.76 25.29
C GLU A 278 -0.07 -19.92 24.13
N LYS A 279 0.69 -19.83 23.04
CA LYS A 279 0.30 -19.17 21.79
C LYS A 279 0.42 -20.14 20.62
N TYR A 280 -0.30 -19.89 19.55
CA TYR A 280 -0.11 -20.66 18.31
C TYR A 280 1.31 -20.48 17.79
N LEU A 281 1.81 -21.49 17.09
CA LEU A 281 3.01 -21.42 16.28
C LEU A 281 2.57 -21.41 14.81
N ILE A 282 2.81 -20.33 14.10
CA ILE A 282 2.53 -20.23 12.66
C ILE A 282 3.60 -20.99 11.92
N ILE A 283 3.22 -22.15 11.36
CA ILE A 283 4.13 -23.06 10.63
C ILE A 283 3.36 -23.83 9.54
N PRO A 284 3.88 -23.94 8.30
CA PRO A 284 5.06 -23.26 7.77
C PRO A 284 4.86 -21.75 7.71
N SER A 285 5.95 -20.99 7.68
CA SER A 285 5.96 -19.53 7.58
C SER A 285 7.12 -19.10 6.68
N TYR A 286 6.94 -18.02 5.94
CA TYR A 286 7.96 -17.47 5.05
C TYR A 286 7.96 -15.96 5.09
N SER A 287 9.11 -15.36 5.41
CA SER A 287 9.31 -13.91 5.27
C SER A 287 10.01 -13.62 3.93
N PRO A 288 9.28 -13.24 2.89
CA PRO A 288 9.90 -13.06 1.57
C PRO A 288 10.88 -11.88 1.56
N GLU A 289 11.97 -12.03 0.87
CA GLU A 289 12.55 -13.24 0.25
C GLU A 289 13.80 -13.65 1.05
N ASN A 290 13.69 -13.75 2.38
CA ASN A 290 14.80 -13.85 3.33
C ASN A 290 14.81 -15.19 4.09
N HIS A 291 15.92 -15.48 4.74
CA HIS A 291 16.11 -16.64 5.64
C HIS A 291 16.90 -16.24 6.89
N PRO A 292 16.69 -16.91 8.03
CA PRO A 292 17.47 -16.65 9.24
C PRO A 292 18.94 -17.01 9.08
N ASN A 293 19.83 -16.32 9.79
CA ASN A 293 21.24 -16.65 9.83
C ASN A 293 21.47 -18.07 10.39
N GLY A 294 22.34 -18.82 9.73
CA GLY A 294 22.67 -20.20 10.11
C GLY A 294 21.64 -21.25 9.65
N TYR A 295 20.58 -20.85 8.95
CA TYR A 295 19.59 -21.75 8.33
C TYR A 295 19.77 -21.76 6.82
N SER A 296 19.69 -22.96 6.23
CA SER A 296 19.72 -23.14 4.77
C SER A 296 18.31 -23.08 4.14
N SER A 297 17.26 -23.11 4.96
CA SER A 297 15.88 -23.09 4.52
C SER A 297 15.27 -21.69 4.69
N THR A 298 14.55 -21.26 3.67
CA THR A 298 13.69 -20.07 3.71
C THR A 298 12.32 -20.37 4.32
N ILE A 299 11.93 -21.65 4.41
CA ILE A 299 10.72 -22.09 5.12
C ILE A 299 11.03 -22.12 6.62
N THR A 300 10.25 -21.37 7.37
CA THR A 300 10.49 -21.07 8.78
C THR A 300 9.21 -21.23 9.62
N ALA A 301 9.19 -20.60 10.79
CA ALA A 301 8.01 -20.46 11.64
C ALA A 301 7.97 -19.07 12.27
N ASN A 302 6.78 -18.59 12.60
CA ASN A 302 6.54 -17.30 13.26
C ASN A 302 7.26 -16.12 12.59
N ALA A 303 7.23 -16.03 11.26
CA ALA A 303 7.64 -14.79 10.60
C ALA A 303 6.79 -13.62 11.13
N ALA A 304 7.42 -12.53 11.51
CA ALA A 304 6.72 -11.36 12.05
C ALA A 304 5.71 -10.77 11.04
N MET A 305 5.99 -10.92 9.74
CA MET A 305 5.04 -10.58 8.69
C MET A 305 3.72 -11.36 8.80
N ASP A 306 3.78 -12.67 9.04
CA ASP A 306 2.59 -13.51 9.16
C ASP A 306 1.79 -13.15 10.42
N ILE A 307 2.48 -12.88 11.54
CA ILE A 307 1.84 -12.43 12.79
C ILE A 307 1.10 -11.10 12.55
N ALA A 308 1.78 -10.13 11.93
CA ALA A 308 1.23 -8.82 11.63
C ALA A 308 0.04 -8.89 10.66
N ALA A 309 0.16 -9.69 9.60
CA ALA A 309 -0.89 -9.85 8.59
C ALA A 309 -2.14 -10.54 9.15
N ALA A 310 -1.97 -11.55 10.02
CA ALA A 310 -3.07 -12.16 10.75
C ALA A 310 -3.76 -11.14 11.68
N SER A 311 -2.97 -10.42 12.49
CA SER A 311 -3.48 -9.37 13.40
C SER A 311 -4.25 -8.29 12.65
N ASP A 312 -3.76 -7.85 11.49
CA ASP A 312 -4.39 -6.79 10.69
C ASP A 312 -5.73 -7.23 10.08
N VAL A 313 -5.84 -8.47 9.59
CA VAL A 313 -7.14 -9.03 9.14
C VAL A 313 -8.15 -9.02 10.28
N LEU A 314 -7.74 -9.45 11.47
CA LEU A 314 -8.62 -9.46 12.63
C LEU A 314 -9.05 -8.05 13.05
N ARG A 315 -8.17 -7.05 12.91
CA ARG A 315 -8.49 -5.63 13.10
C ARG A 315 -9.50 -5.15 12.05
N MET A 316 -9.24 -5.43 10.76
CA MET A 316 -10.15 -5.04 9.67
C MET A 316 -11.55 -5.64 9.85
N ILE A 317 -11.65 -6.89 10.27
CA ILE A 317 -12.93 -7.54 10.59
C ILE A 317 -13.63 -6.79 11.72
N ARG A 318 -12.95 -6.52 12.83
CA ARG A 318 -13.56 -5.83 13.97
C ARG A 318 -14.08 -4.44 13.58
N GLU A 319 -13.28 -3.65 12.89
CA GLU A 319 -13.67 -2.30 12.46
C GLU A 319 -14.87 -2.32 11.50
N LEU A 320 -14.90 -3.27 10.56
CA LEU A 320 -16.00 -3.45 9.62
C LEU A 320 -17.29 -3.89 10.34
N GLU A 321 -17.20 -4.93 11.19
CA GLU A 321 -18.36 -5.52 11.84
C GLU A 321 -18.96 -4.65 12.95
N GLU A 322 -18.12 -3.86 13.65
CA GLU A 322 -18.60 -2.84 14.59
C GLU A 322 -19.40 -1.73 13.88
N ARG A 323 -19.11 -1.50 12.59
CA ARG A 323 -19.84 -0.52 11.81
C ARG A 323 -21.10 -1.07 11.15
N ILE A 324 -21.06 -2.29 10.62
CA ILE A 324 -22.23 -2.96 10.04
C ILE A 324 -23.26 -3.26 11.13
N CYS A 325 -22.83 -3.82 12.23
CA CYS A 325 -23.63 -4.06 13.44
C CYS A 325 -24.96 -4.81 13.16
N ASP A 326 -24.91 -5.88 12.36
CA ASP A 326 -26.05 -6.75 12.08
C ASP A 326 -26.05 -8.03 12.96
N GLU A 327 -27.03 -8.92 12.77
CA GLU A 327 -27.19 -10.15 13.56
C GLU A 327 -25.97 -11.08 13.53
N ARG A 328 -25.16 -11.05 12.46
CA ARG A 328 -23.97 -11.89 12.30
C ARG A 328 -22.71 -11.24 12.86
N SER A 329 -22.70 -9.92 13.06
CA SER A 329 -21.51 -9.18 13.50
C SER A 329 -20.98 -9.67 14.84
N GLY A 330 -21.86 -10.10 15.77
CA GLY A 330 -21.47 -10.61 17.08
C GLY A 330 -20.59 -11.88 17.02
N GLU A 331 -20.90 -12.80 16.12
CA GLU A 331 -20.13 -14.04 15.90
C GLU A 331 -18.72 -13.69 15.39
N TRP A 332 -18.62 -12.82 14.39
CA TRP A 332 -17.36 -12.42 13.79
C TRP A 332 -16.44 -11.67 14.76
N LEU A 333 -17.03 -10.76 15.54
CA LEU A 333 -16.32 -10.02 16.58
C LEU A 333 -15.76 -10.97 17.65
N THR A 334 -16.51 -11.99 18.05
CA THR A 334 -16.07 -12.99 19.01
C THR A 334 -14.92 -13.82 18.45
N ALA A 335 -15.12 -14.44 17.27
CA ALA A 335 -14.10 -15.27 16.63
C ALA A 335 -12.78 -14.50 16.38
N SER A 336 -12.89 -13.25 15.92
CA SER A 336 -11.69 -12.41 15.69
C SER A 336 -10.92 -12.11 16.97
N ARG A 337 -11.61 -11.87 18.10
CA ARG A 337 -10.96 -11.63 19.39
C ARG A 337 -10.32 -12.88 19.97
N GLU A 338 -10.98 -14.03 19.84
CA GLU A 338 -10.45 -15.32 20.31
C GLU A 338 -9.18 -15.72 19.57
N LEU A 339 -9.13 -15.57 18.25
CA LEU A 339 -7.92 -15.85 17.47
C LEU A 339 -6.81 -14.84 17.81
N ALA A 340 -7.12 -13.54 17.88
CA ALA A 340 -6.16 -12.49 18.21
C ALA A 340 -5.48 -12.72 19.57
N ALA A 341 -6.22 -13.16 20.58
CA ALA A 341 -5.67 -13.45 21.91
C ALA A 341 -4.64 -14.60 21.92
N LYS A 342 -4.65 -15.45 20.90
CA LYS A 342 -3.81 -16.64 20.79
C LYS A 342 -2.70 -16.54 19.73
N LEU A 343 -2.63 -15.43 18.95
CA LEU A 343 -1.55 -15.20 18.00
C LEU A 343 -0.20 -15.11 18.73
N PRO A 344 0.92 -15.50 18.07
CA PRO A 344 2.25 -15.32 18.61
C PRO A 344 2.55 -13.85 18.92
N GLU A 345 3.44 -13.62 19.88
CA GLU A 345 3.94 -12.28 20.21
C GLU A 345 5.21 -11.98 19.43
N TYR A 346 5.42 -10.71 19.10
CA TYR A 346 6.68 -10.26 18.50
C TYR A 346 7.84 -10.43 19.47
N GLN A 347 9.00 -10.80 18.93
CA GLN A 347 10.24 -10.81 19.68
C GLN A 347 11.18 -9.72 19.19
N MET A 348 12.05 -9.25 20.10
CA MET A 348 13.08 -8.25 19.82
C MET A 348 14.45 -8.92 19.86
N ASP A 349 15.38 -8.43 19.03
CA ASP A 349 16.77 -8.81 19.09
C ASP A 349 17.51 -8.13 20.27
N GLU A 350 18.79 -8.43 20.42
CA GLU A 350 19.65 -7.87 21.47
C GLU A 350 19.85 -6.35 21.36
N THR A 351 19.55 -5.75 20.19
CA THR A 351 19.60 -4.29 19.96
C THR A 351 18.29 -3.61 20.27
N GLY A 352 17.24 -4.38 20.58
CA GLY A 352 15.87 -3.90 20.74
C GLY A 352 15.13 -3.77 19.41
N GLY A 353 15.68 -4.23 18.28
CA GLY A 353 15.04 -4.27 16.98
C GLY A 353 14.00 -5.37 16.89
N LEU A 354 12.89 -5.11 16.18
CA LEU A 354 11.89 -6.14 15.89
C LEU A 354 12.52 -7.25 15.06
N LYS A 355 12.45 -8.49 15.56
CA LYS A 355 12.96 -9.66 14.84
C LYS A 355 12.09 -10.02 13.64
N GLU A 356 12.72 -10.48 12.58
CA GLU A 356 12.03 -10.99 11.39
C GLU A 356 11.34 -12.33 11.65
N TRP A 357 11.90 -13.14 12.59
CA TRP A 357 11.29 -14.38 13.06
C TRP A 357 11.14 -14.35 14.57
N SER A 358 9.90 -14.41 15.05
CA SER A 358 9.57 -14.31 16.47
C SER A 358 9.76 -15.66 17.20
N LEU A 359 10.98 -16.18 17.13
CA LEU A 359 11.44 -17.37 17.86
C LEU A 359 12.84 -17.14 18.44
N PRO A 360 13.13 -17.60 19.68
CA PRO A 360 14.41 -17.34 20.35
C PRO A 360 15.63 -17.80 19.56
N GLN A 361 15.54 -18.96 18.92
CA GLN A 361 16.64 -19.61 18.20
C GLN A 361 16.89 -19.08 16.80
N MET A 362 16.01 -18.25 16.24
CA MET A 362 16.16 -17.67 14.91
C MET A 362 16.82 -16.30 15.02
N HIS A 363 17.92 -16.10 14.30
CA HIS A 363 18.66 -14.84 14.25
C HIS A 363 18.46 -14.18 12.89
N ASP A 364 18.23 -12.87 12.89
CA ASP A 364 17.91 -12.13 11.67
C ASP A 364 19.11 -12.03 10.71
N ASN A 365 18.83 -12.21 9.43
CA ASN A 365 19.74 -11.90 8.35
C ASN A 365 19.44 -10.48 7.84
N HIS A 366 20.35 -9.55 8.09
CA HIS A 366 20.19 -8.15 7.70
C HIS A 366 20.75 -7.84 6.31
N GLU A 367 21.33 -8.80 5.60
CA GLU A 367 21.91 -8.61 4.25
C GLU A 367 20.87 -8.72 3.12
N HIS A 368 19.68 -8.19 3.32
CA HIS A 368 18.57 -8.32 2.36
C HIS A 368 17.79 -7.01 2.19
N ARG A 369 17.24 -6.78 0.98
CA ARG A 369 16.53 -5.54 0.62
C ARG A 369 15.13 -5.43 1.24
N HIS A 370 14.42 -6.56 1.42
CA HIS A 370 13.06 -6.57 1.95
C HIS A 370 13.01 -6.31 3.46
N ILE A 371 11.92 -5.72 3.90
CA ILE A 371 11.61 -5.43 5.31
C ILE A 371 10.21 -5.96 5.67
N SER A 372 9.88 -7.13 5.19
CA SER A 372 8.56 -7.76 5.33
C SER A 372 8.08 -7.86 6.78
N HIS A 373 9.00 -8.04 7.74
CA HIS A 373 8.72 -8.04 9.18
C HIS A 373 8.17 -6.71 9.72
N LEU A 374 8.32 -5.61 8.99
CA LEU A 374 7.79 -4.30 9.38
C LEU A 374 6.37 -4.03 8.87
N TYR A 375 5.67 -5.09 8.44
CA TYR A 375 4.24 -5.03 8.09
C TYR A 375 3.39 -4.35 9.17
N CYS A 376 3.68 -4.58 10.45
CA CYS A 376 2.99 -3.99 11.58
C CYS A 376 3.05 -2.44 11.61
N ALA A 377 4.06 -1.84 10.96
CA ALA A 377 4.17 -0.40 10.79
C ALA A 377 3.49 0.07 9.49
N TRP A 378 3.77 -0.59 8.35
CA TRP A 378 3.12 -0.35 7.07
C TRP A 378 3.04 -1.69 6.29
N PRO A 379 1.85 -2.05 5.78
CA PRO A 379 0.58 -1.32 5.75
C PRO A 379 -0.22 -1.33 7.07
N GLY A 380 0.17 -2.16 8.03
CA GLY A 380 -0.45 -2.22 9.35
C GLY A 380 -0.43 -0.89 10.11
N VAL A 381 -1.11 -0.87 11.25
CA VAL A 381 -1.25 0.35 12.09
C VAL A 381 -0.86 0.11 13.55
N GLU A 382 -0.32 -1.06 13.89
CA GLU A 382 -0.03 -1.42 15.29
C GLU A 382 0.95 -0.46 15.96
N THR A 383 1.91 0.07 15.21
CA THR A 383 2.89 1.03 15.71
C THR A 383 2.30 2.39 16.08
N GLN A 384 1.09 2.72 15.62
CA GLN A 384 0.42 3.96 15.98
C GLN A 384 -0.10 3.91 17.42
N HIS A 385 -0.42 2.72 17.90
CA HIS A 385 -0.98 2.47 19.24
C HIS A 385 0.04 1.84 20.20
N ASN A 386 1.28 1.57 19.72
CA ASN A 386 2.34 0.95 20.54
C ASN A 386 3.70 1.62 20.27
N VAL A 387 4.04 2.58 21.15
CA VAL A 387 5.30 3.36 21.06
C VAL A 387 6.54 2.46 21.16
N GLY A 388 6.49 1.40 21.99
CA GLY A 388 7.59 0.45 22.12
C GLY A 388 7.84 -0.32 20.81
N LEU A 389 6.76 -0.81 20.19
CA LEU A 389 6.84 -1.49 18.90
C LEU A 389 7.34 -0.54 17.79
N ALA A 390 6.89 0.72 17.80
CA ALA A 390 7.37 1.72 16.85
C ALA A 390 8.89 1.94 16.96
N GLU A 391 9.43 2.02 18.19
CA GLU A 391 10.88 2.17 18.37
C GLU A 391 11.64 0.90 17.95
N SER A 392 11.11 -0.28 18.23
CA SER A 392 11.70 -1.54 17.77
C SER A 392 11.71 -1.65 16.24
N CYS A 393 10.68 -1.16 15.56
CA CYS A 393 10.66 -1.06 14.10
C CYS A 393 11.73 -0.08 13.56
N ARG A 394 11.90 1.09 14.21
CA ARG A 394 12.98 2.03 13.84
C ARG A 394 14.36 1.40 14.01
N GLN A 395 14.57 0.65 15.09
CA GLN A 395 15.82 -0.06 15.32
C GLN A 395 16.05 -1.16 14.26
N ALA A 396 15.01 -1.92 13.90
CA ALA A 396 15.10 -2.92 12.83
C ALA A 396 15.49 -2.32 11.47
N ILE A 397 14.95 -1.15 11.11
CA ILE A 397 15.38 -0.41 9.90
C ILE A 397 16.87 -0.05 9.98
N ARG A 398 17.33 0.48 11.13
CA ARG A 398 18.76 0.82 11.32
C ARG A 398 19.64 -0.41 11.14
N ASN A 399 19.28 -1.54 11.76
CA ASN A 399 20.01 -2.80 11.63
C ASN A 399 20.06 -3.27 10.15
N ARG A 400 18.91 -3.22 9.47
CA ARG A 400 18.81 -3.60 8.04
C ARG A 400 19.65 -2.68 7.15
N ASN A 401 19.61 -1.37 7.35
CA ASN A 401 20.39 -0.43 6.54
C ASN A 401 21.90 -0.63 6.71
N VAL A 402 22.37 -0.93 7.92
CA VAL A 402 23.78 -1.23 8.18
C VAL A 402 24.18 -2.57 7.58
N GLY A 403 23.40 -3.62 7.82
CA GLY A 403 23.72 -4.97 7.37
C GLY A 403 23.67 -5.13 5.85
N ASN A 404 22.76 -4.42 5.19
CA ASN A 404 22.56 -4.50 3.74
C ASN A 404 23.43 -3.52 2.92
N ALA A 405 24.16 -2.62 3.56
CA ALA A 405 24.95 -1.60 2.87
C ALA A 405 25.99 -2.23 1.92
N GLY A 406 25.91 -1.88 0.62
CA GLY A 406 26.76 -2.42 -0.43
C GLY A 406 26.53 -3.91 -0.76
N LYS A 407 25.42 -4.49 -0.31
CA LYS A 407 25.06 -5.90 -0.57
C LYS A 407 23.88 -5.98 -1.57
N ASP A 408 22.67 -5.75 -1.09
CA ASP A 408 21.42 -5.84 -1.85
C ASP A 408 20.59 -4.55 -1.65
N ASP A 409 21.23 -3.39 -1.79
CA ASP A 409 20.68 -2.07 -1.45
C ASP A 409 20.33 -1.22 -2.67
N THR A 410 20.45 -1.75 -3.88
CA THR A 410 20.13 -1.00 -5.11
C THR A 410 18.67 -1.10 -5.53
N ALA A 411 17.92 -2.10 -5.05
CA ALA A 411 16.55 -2.32 -5.45
C ALA A 411 15.62 -1.19 -4.97
N SER A 412 15.02 -0.49 -5.91
CA SER A 412 14.25 0.73 -5.67
C SER A 412 12.96 0.50 -4.88
N HIS A 413 12.27 -0.62 -5.11
CA HIS A 413 11.08 -0.98 -4.35
C HIS A 413 11.38 -1.18 -2.85
N GLY A 414 12.57 -1.66 -2.51
CA GLY A 414 13.02 -1.75 -1.11
C GLY A 414 13.13 -0.37 -0.45
N TRP A 415 13.63 0.63 -1.17
CA TRP A 415 13.69 2.01 -0.69
C TRP A 415 12.30 2.65 -0.56
N ILE A 416 11.38 2.36 -1.49
CA ILE A 416 10.00 2.82 -1.39
C ILE A 416 9.30 2.20 -0.18
N HIS A 417 9.47 0.89 0.04
CA HIS A 417 8.91 0.21 1.21
C HIS A 417 9.44 0.83 2.51
N LYS A 418 10.77 1.04 2.62
CA LYS A 418 11.39 1.75 3.75
C LYS A 418 10.82 3.16 3.92
N GLY A 419 10.57 3.88 2.84
CA GLY A 419 9.96 5.21 2.86
C GLY A 419 8.54 5.22 3.43
N LEU A 420 7.71 4.27 3.01
CA LEU A 420 6.35 4.09 3.53
C LEU A 420 6.35 3.75 5.03
N VAL A 421 7.24 2.85 5.45
CA VAL A 421 7.41 2.51 6.87
C VAL A 421 7.93 3.72 7.67
N ALA A 422 8.94 4.45 7.17
CA ALA A 422 9.47 5.64 7.84
C ALA A 422 8.39 6.73 8.01
N ALA A 423 7.56 6.94 6.98
CA ALA A 423 6.44 7.88 7.07
C ALA A 423 5.43 7.47 8.15
N ARG A 424 5.06 6.19 8.21
CA ARG A 424 4.16 5.65 9.26
C ARG A 424 4.78 5.70 10.66
N LEU A 425 6.09 5.54 10.77
CA LEU A 425 6.82 5.72 12.04
C LEU A 425 7.02 7.20 12.40
N LYS A 426 6.49 8.14 11.59
CA LYS A 426 6.61 9.59 11.78
C LYS A 426 8.08 10.07 11.82
N ASP A 427 8.94 9.39 11.04
CA ASP A 427 10.37 9.69 10.93
C ASP A 427 10.66 10.48 9.65
N GLY A 428 10.36 11.80 9.71
CA GLY A 428 10.58 12.72 8.58
C GLY A 428 12.05 12.86 8.18
N ARG A 429 12.99 12.61 9.11
CA ARG A 429 14.43 12.63 8.82
C ARG A 429 14.84 11.46 7.92
N SER A 430 14.55 10.23 8.35
CA SER A 430 14.84 9.03 7.54
C SER A 430 14.11 9.08 6.20
N LEU A 431 12.87 9.58 6.19
CA LEU A 431 12.12 9.77 4.95
C LEU A 431 12.80 10.76 4.00
N GLY A 432 13.28 11.90 4.51
CA GLY A 432 14.04 12.89 3.72
C GLY A 432 15.32 12.32 3.14
N GLU A 433 16.03 11.47 3.89
CA GLU A 433 17.24 10.78 3.43
C GLU A 433 16.92 9.79 2.30
N ILE A 434 15.83 9.01 2.41
CA ILE A 434 15.37 8.08 1.37
C ILE A 434 14.98 8.82 0.08
N LEU A 435 14.15 9.87 0.20
CA LEU A 435 13.73 10.65 -0.95
C LEU A 435 14.92 11.29 -1.68
N ARG A 436 15.88 11.82 -0.91
CA ARG A 436 17.11 12.42 -1.46
C ARG A 436 17.97 11.37 -2.18
N LEU A 437 18.13 10.18 -1.60
CA LEU A 437 18.84 9.06 -2.26
C LEU A 437 18.18 8.73 -3.60
N LEU A 438 16.87 8.59 -3.64
CA LEU A 438 16.14 8.25 -4.87
C LEU A 438 16.32 9.32 -5.96
N VAL A 439 16.13 10.61 -5.63
CA VAL A 439 16.21 11.68 -6.65
C VAL A 439 17.64 11.99 -7.11
N GLN A 440 18.64 11.64 -6.30
CA GLN A 440 20.06 11.78 -6.66
C GLN A 440 20.63 10.57 -7.40
N SER A 441 19.95 9.44 -7.37
CA SER A 441 20.35 8.21 -8.05
C SER A 441 20.09 8.25 -9.56
N ASP A 442 20.48 7.19 -10.26
CA ASP A 442 20.21 7.03 -11.69
C ASP A 442 18.84 6.40 -12.01
N ILE A 443 17.97 6.27 -11.02
CA ILE A 443 16.71 5.55 -11.17
C ILE A 443 15.75 6.16 -12.20
N PHE A 444 15.73 7.48 -12.36
CA PHE A 444 14.78 8.15 -13.25
C PHE A 444 15.29 8.25 -14.69
N TYR A 445 14.43 7.85 -15.63
CA TYR A 445 14.60 8.18 -17.05
C TYR A 445 14.16 9.64 -17.32
N SER A 446 14.47 10.17 -18.51
CA SER A 446 14.03 11.53 -18.90
C SER A 446 12.51 11.70 -18.94
N SER A 447 11.77 10.61 -19.05
CA SER A 447 10.30 10.56 -18.90
C SER A 447 9.81 10.65 -17.46
N LEU A 448 10.71 10.62 -16.46
CA LEU A 448 10.47 10.41 -15.04
C LEU A 448 9.88 9.03 -14.69
N LEU A 449 9.85 8.11 -15.65
CA LEU A 449 9.63 6.69 -15.34
C LEU A 449 10.89 6.11 -14.70
N THR A 450 10.76 4.95 -14.07
CA THR A 450 11.81 4.45 -13.17
C THR A 450 12.40 3.11 -13.59
N ASP A 451 13.63 2.86 -13.17
CA ASP A 451 14.29 1.57 -13.23
C ASP A 451 14.05 0.78 -11.94
N HIS A 452 14.24 -0.52 -11.98
CA HIS A 452 14.21 -1.36 -10.79
C HIS A 452 15.38 -1.06 -9.84
N ASN A 453 16.53 -0.68 -10.37
CA ASN A 453 17.73 -0.42 -9.58
C ASN A 453 18.12 1.06 -9.60
N THR A 454 18.58 1.57 -8.46
CA THR A 454 19.04 2.96 -8.30
C THR A 454 20.28 3.29 -9.13
N ASP A 455 21.10 2.29 -9.46
CA ASP A 455 22.30 2.39 -10.30
C ASP A 455 22.09 1.93 -11.76
N ARG A 456 20.86 1.51 -12.11
CA ARG A 456 20.50 0.93 -13.41
C ARG A 456 21.39 -0.24 -13.86
N CYS A 457 21.97 -0.97 -12.93
CA CYS A 457 22.91 -2.05 -13.26
C CYS A 457 22.31 -3.15 -14.14
N ARG A 458 20.97 -3.32 -14.11
CA ARG A 458 20.24 -4.28 -14.93
C ARG A 458 19.46 -3.64 -16.07
N GLY A 459 19.21 -2.34 -16.05
CA GLY A 459 18.41 -1.63 -17.04
C GLY A 459 16.96 -2.14 -17.14
N VAL A 460 16.38 -2.57 -16.02
CA VAL A 460 15.02 -3.13 -15.99
C VAL A 460 14.01 -2.03 -15.64
N TYR A 461 13.21 -1.66 -16.63
CA TYR A 461 12.12 -0.71 -16.45
C TYR A 461 11.06 -1.27 -15.48
N CYS A 462 10.67 -0.44 -14.50
CA CYS A 462 9.74 -0.80 -13.46
C CYS A 462 8.96 0.43 -12.96
N THR A 463 7.69 0.26 -12.62
CA THR A 463 6.82 1.37 -12.17
C THR A 463 6.71 1.51 -10.65
N ASP A 464 7.35 0.65 -9.87
CA ASP A 464 7.19 0.62 -8.41
C ASP A 464 7.52 1.95 -7.75
N THR A 465 8.65 2.54 -8.11
CA THR A 465 9.12 3.78 -7.49
C THR A 465 8.23 4.95 -7.85
N ILE A 466 7.95 5.16 -9.14
CA ILE A 466 7.15 6.31 -9.55
C ILE A 466 5.70 6.25 -9.01
N LEU A 467 5.16 5.06 -8.83
CA LEU A 467 3.84 4.86 -8.24
C LEU A 467 3.88 4.93 -6.72
N GLY A 468 4.83 4.29 -6.08
CA GLY A 468 4.94 4.24 -4.61
C GLY A 468 5.32 5.57 -3.97
N LEU A 469 6.02 6.46 -4.69
CA LEU A 469 6.34 7.81 -4.21
C LEU A 469 5.10 8.64 -3.87
N GLN A 470 3.97 8.41 -4.53
CA GLN A 470 2.70 9.06 -4.17
C GLN A 470 2.29 8.68 -2.74
N GLY A 471 2.30 7.37 -2.43
CA GLY A 471 1.98 6.87 -1.10
C GLY A 471 2.88 7.46 -0.02
N ILE A 472 4.19 7.51 -0.26
CA ILE A 472 5.15 8.14 0.65
C ILE A 472 4.81 9.61 0.91
N ILE A 473 4.52 10.37 -0.14
CA ILE A 473 4.20 11.80 -0.01
C ILE A 473 2.90 11.98 0.77
N HIS A 474 1.87 11.18 0.50
CA HIS A 474 0.61 11.26 1.22
C HIS A 474 0.81 10.94 2.71
N GLU A 475 1.50 9.86 3.05
CA GLU A 475 1.77 9.47 4.43
C GLU A 475 2.67 10.49 5.17
N ALA A 476 3.56 11.18 4.46
CA ALA A 476 4.37 12.25 5.03
C ALA A 476 3.54 13.49 5.40
N LEU A 477 2.49 13.77 4.63
CA LEU A 477 1.66 14.95 4.78
C LEU A 477 0.45 14.73 5.69
N VAL A 478 -0.16 13.53 5.62
CA VAL A 478 -1.38 13.20 6.35
C VAL A 478 -1.37 11.75 6.79
N TYR A 479 -1.29 11.53 8.08
CA TYR A 479 -1.71 10.25 8.67
C TYR A 479 -3.19 10.36 9.09
N SER A 480 -3.94 9.27 8.95
CA SER A 480 -5.32 9.23 9.41
C SER A 480 -5.80 7.82 9.68
N GLU A 481 -6.67 7.70 10.64
CA GLU A 481 -7.48 6.52 10.94
C GLU A 481 -8.85 6.98 11.47
N ARG A 482 -9.73 6.04 11.81
CA ARG A 482 -11.09 6.38 12.26
C ARG A 482 -11.09 7.35 13.42
N GLY A 483 -11.67 8.55 13.21
CA GLY A 483 -11.77 9.60 14.22
C GLY A 483 -10.49 10.40 14.46
N GLU A 484 -9.43 10.18 13.66
CA GLU A 484 -8.15 10.90 13.82
C GLU A 484 -7.55 11.32 12.48
N ILE A 485 -7.05 12.55 12.44
CA ILE A 485 -6.25 13.11 11.34
C ILE A 485 -5.03 13.82 11.95
N GLU A 486 -3.84 13.41 11.53
CA GLU A 486 -2.59 14.08 11.90
C GLU A 486 -1.95 14.72 10.66
N PHE A 487 -1.72 16.01 10.72
CA PHE A 487 -1.07 16.77 9.67
C PHE A 487 0.44 16.80 9.86
N LEU A 488 1.16 16.64 8.75
CA LEU A 488 2.62 16.71 8.65
C LEU A 488 3.37 15.74 9.59
N PRO A 489 2.88 14.46 9.74
CA PRO A 489 3.45 13.53 10.71
C PRO A 489 4.92 13.17 10.43
N ALA A 490 5.33 13.16 9.15
CA ALA A 490 6.67 12.74 8.73
C ALA A 490 7.26 13.68 7.67
N LEU A 491 7.02 14.98 7.81
CA LEU A 491 7.47 15.95 6.83
C LEU A 491 9.01 16.00 6.76
N PRO A 492 9.64 15.84 5.57
CA PRO A 492 11.07 16.08 5.40
C PRO A 492 11.45 17.51 5.81
N GLU A 493 12.61 17.66 6.47
CA GLU A 493 13.08 18.96 6.99
C GLU A 493 13.17 20.06 5.90
N GLU A 494 13.40 19.65 4.65
CA GLU A 494 13.52 20.55 3.49
C GLU A 494 12.19 21.11 3.00
N TRP A 495 11.04 20.51 3.40
CA TRP A 495 9.70 20.89 2.94
C TRP A 495 9.03 21.87 3.90
N LYS A 496 9.70 22.99 4.15
CA LYS A 496 9.23 23.98 5.12
C LYS A 496 7.94 24.69 4.73
N GLN A 497 7.68 24.79 3.44
CA GLN A 497 6.49 25.43 2.88
C GLN A 497 5.92 24.57 1.77
N GLY A 498 4.60 24.54 1.64
CA GLY A 498 3.92 23.86 0.56
C GLY A 498 2.42 23.78 0.74
N SER A 499 1.78 23.10 -0.19
CA SER A 499 0.35 22.80 -0.11
C SER A 499 0.02 21.51 -0.82
N VAL A 500 -1.07 20.88 -0.38
CA VAL A 500 -1.72 19.78 -1.08
C VAL A 500 -3.22 19.97 -1.02
N ASP A 501 -3.90 19.75 -2.14
CA ASP A 501 -5.35 19.86 -2.24
C ASP A 501 -5.94 18.51 -2.67
N GLY A 502 -7.07 18.11 -2.08
CA GLY A 502 -7.88 16.98 -2.53
C GLY A 502 -7.53 15.61 -1.97
N LEU A 503 -6.61 15.47 -0.99
CA LEU A 503 -6.31 14.18 -0.36
C LEU A 503 -7.51 13.61 0.38
N MET A 504 -7.62 12.28 0.41
CA MET A 504 -8.60 11.56 1.22
C MET A 504 -7.97 11.05 2.51
N ALA A 505 -8.60 11.36 3.64
CA ALA A 505 -8.27 10.76 4.93
C ALA A 505 -9.08 9.46 5.15
N ARG A 506 -8.49 8.49 5.86
CA ARG A 506 -9.07 7.17 6.21
C ARG A 506 -10.19 7.27 7.26
N THR A 507 -10.81 8.41 7.37
CA THR A 507 -11.97 8.70 8.20
C THR A 507 -13.07 9.40 7.40
N ARG A 508 -13.16 9.15 6.07
CA ARG A 508 -14.20 9.72 5.18
C ARG A 508 -14.20 11.25 5.16
N VAL A 509 -13.02 11.83 5.21
CA VAL A 509 -12.83 13.28 5.12
C VAL A 509 -11.96 13.58 3.90
N CYS A 510 -12.46 14.45 3.02
CA CYS A 510 -11.66 15.04 1.96
C CYS A 510 -10.93 16.27 2.52
N ILE A 511 -9.62 16.27 2.43
CA ILE A 511 -8.77 17.42 2.73
C ILE A 511 -8.75 18.29 1.47
N ARG A 512 -9.71 19.21 1.36
CA ARG A 512 -9.87 20.10 0.20
C ARG A 512 -8.65 20.96 0.00
N ARG A 513 -8.01 21.35 1.09
CA ARG A 513 -6.76 22.10 1.12
C ARG A 513 -6.00 21.79 2.40
N LEU A 514 -4.69 21.64 2.29
CA LEU A 514 -3.73 21.70 3.38
C LEU A 514 -2.55 22.53 2.90
N ALA A 515 -2.30 23.68 3.52
CA ALA A 515 -1.16 24.55 3.23
C ALA A 515 -0.38 24.81 4.51
N TRP A 516 0.93 24.86 4.42
CA TRP A 516 1.80 25.06 5.58
C TRP A 516 2.97 26.00 5.26
N ASP A 517 3.37 26.76 6.27
CA ASP A 517 4.59 27.55 6.33
C ASP A 517 5.20 27.39 7.73
N LEU A 518 6.14 26.48 7.88
CA LEU A 518 6.74 26.18 9.19
C LEU A 518 7.66 27.29 9.70
N GLU A 519 8.16 28.16 8.81
CA GLU A 519 8.99 29.31 9.23
C GLU A 519 8.11 30.38 9.90
N LYS A 520 6.90 30.57 9.37
CA LYS A 520 5.88 31.46 9.98
C LYS A 520 5.05 30.76 11.06
N LYS A 521 5.17 29.43 11.19
CA LYS A 521 4.36 28.58 12.08
C LYS A 521 2.85 28.69 11.74
N ILE A 522 2.53 28.57 10.48
CA ILE A 522 1.15 28.67 9.99
C ILE A 522 0.78 27.35 9.31
N LEU A 523 -0.42 26.87 9.58
CA LEU A 523 -1.08 25.83 8.80
C LEU A 523 -2.54 26.21 8.57
N GLU A 524 -2.98 26.05 7.33
CA GLU A 524 -4.37 26.21 6.90
C GLU A 524 -4.88 24.87 6.37
N ALA A 525 -6.03 24.40 6.87
CA ALA A 525 -6.70 23.24 6.35
C ALA A 525 -8.18 23.52 6.07
N GLU A 526 -8.67 23.01 4.93
CA GLU A 526 -10.10 22.97 4.58
C GLU A 526 -10.52 21.51 4.47
N LEU A 527 -11.51 21.10 5.26
CA LEU A 527 -11.97 19.73 5.38
C LEU A 527 -13.44 19.61 4.98
N GLU A 528 -13.78 18.57 4.23
CA GLU A 528 -15.15 18.18 3.91
C GLU A 528 -15.39 16.74 4.32
N ALA A 529 -16.27 16.53 5.30
CA ALA A 529 -16.61 15.20 5.77
C ALA A 529 -17.73 14.57 4.91
N TYR A 530 -17.64 13.27 4.66
CA TYR A 530 -18.67 12.53 3.92
C TYR A 530 -19.75 11.92 4.84
N GLU A 531 -19.60 12.11 6.15
CA GLU A 531 -20.59 11.74 7.18
C GLU A 531 -20.40 12.62 8.41
N ASP A 532 -21.43 12.67 9.26
CA ASP A 532 -21.36 13.35 10.56
C ASP A 532 -20.43 12.55 11.49
N GLN A 533 -19.41 13.20 12.06
CA GLN A 533 -18.44 12.53 12.94
C GLN A 533 -17.65 13.50 13.82
N GLU A 534 -17.14 12.98 14.94
CA GLU A 534 -16.09 13.62 15.72
C GLU A 534 -14.72 13.19 15.21
N VAL A 535 -13.82 14.15 15.00
CA VAL A 535 -12.44 13.90 14.54
C VAL A 535 -11.47 14.70 15.40
N ARG A 536 -10.49 14.01 15.96
CA ARG A 536 -9.31 14.63 16.58
C ARG A 536 -8.36 15.03 15.45
N ILE A 537 -7.96 16.29 15.45
CA ILE A 537 -7.02 16.84 14.47
C ILE A 537 -5.78 17.31 15.20
N SER A 538 -4.63 16.78 14.80
CA SER A 538 -3.34 17.10 15.39
C SER A 538 -2.32 17.55 14.34
N CYS A 539 -1.36 18.37 14.79
CA CYS A 539 -0.18 18.74 14.03
C CYS A 539 0.99 18.90 15.03
N PRO A 540 1.71 17.81 15.35
CA PRO A 540 2.74 17.82 16.39
C PRO A 540 3.86 18.84 16.14
N VAL A 541 4.25 19.06 14.89
CA VAL A 541 5.29 20.03 14.51
C VAL A 541 4.91 21.47 14.87
N LEU A 542 3.62 21.78 14.97
CA LEU A 542 3.07 23.07 15.41
C LEU A 542 2.46 23.02 16.80
N GLN A 543 2.61 21.91 17.53
CA GLN A 543 2.06 21.68 18.87
C GLN A 543 0.54 21.88 18.95
N TYR A 544 -0.17 21.43 17.92
CA TYR A 544 -1.62 21.56 17.83
C TYR A 544 -2.31 20.22 18.04
N ASP A 545 -3.43 20.26 18.80
CA ASP A 545 -4.28 19.10 19.09
C ASP A 545 -5.68 19.58 19.49
N ALA A 546 -6.72 19.22 18.73
CA ALA A 546 -8.09 19.63 19.01
C ALA A 546 -9.10 18.63 18.43
N CYS A 547 -10.28 18.52 19.08
CA CYS A 547 -11.40 17.73 18.58
C CYS A 547 -12.43 18.63 17.87
N TYR A 548 -12.95 18.14 16.75
CA TYR A 548 -13.95 18.81 15.94
C TYR A 548 -15.13 17.88 15.65
N TYR A 549 -16.33 18.44 15.71
CA TYR A 549 -17.48 17.81 15.11
C TYR A 549 -17.59 18.30 13.65
N LEU A 550 -17.50 17.39 12.70
CA LEU A 550 -17.63 17.64 11.27
C LEU A 550 -19.01 17.16 10.81
N LYS A 551 -19.74 18.02 10.12
CA LYS A 551 -21.03 17.68 9.51
C LYS A 551 -20.83 17.27 8.06
N GLN A 552 -21.60 16.30 7.61
CA GLN A 552 -21.59 15.82 6.24
C GLN A 552 -21.81 16.97 5.24
N GLY A 553 -20.91 17.08 4.26
CA GLY A 553 -20.97 18.06 3.18
C GLY A 553 -20.66 19.52 3.60
N GLU A 554 -20.38 19.78 4.87
CA GLU A 554 -20.00 21.12 5.35
C GLU A 554 -18.47 21.29 5.27
N LEU A 555 -18.04 22.43 4.72
CA LEU A 555 -16.62 22.77 4.65
C LEU A 555 -16.16 23.36 5.98
N ARG A 556 -15.23 22.68 6.65
CA ARG A 556 -14.61 23.14 7.89
C ARG A 556 -13.23 23.72 7.61
N ARG A 557 -13.00 24.97 8.01
CA ARG A 557 -11.70 25.62 7.96
C ARG A 557 -11.01 25.57 9.32
N ILE A 558 -9.72 25.29 9.33
CA ILE A 558 -8.86 25.25 10.49
C ILE A 558 -7.63 26.10 10.20
N TRP A 559 -7.28 26.93 11.15
CA TRP A 559 -6.10 27.79 11.10
C TRP A 559 -5.27 27.52 12.36
N ILE A 560 -3.99 27.22 12.17
CA ILE A 560 -3.02 26.93 13.23
C ILE A 560 -1.87 27.90 13.10
#